data_de8a47b7de690119b10bc21ff7f1c5f8
#
_entry.id   de8a47b7de690119b10bc21ff7f1c5f8
#
_cell.length_a   1.000
_cell.length_b   1.000
_cell.length_c   1.000
_cell.angle_alpha   90.00
_cell.angle_beta   90.00
_cell.angle_gamma   90.00
#
_symmetry.space_group_name_H-M   'P 1'
#
loop_
_entity.id
_entity.type
_entity.pdbx_description
1 polymer ?
#
loop_
_entity_poly.entity_id
_entity_poly.type
_entity_poly.pdbx_seq_one_letter_code
_entity_poly.pdbx_strand_id
1 'polypeptide(L)' 'MGAMVADDPLDNMRDRSAQCRRLADFTHDEKMKWQLIEWANEIDADIDRLEAEREDRA' A
#
# COMPACT_ATOMS: atom_id res chain seq x y z
N MET A 1 -17.09 15.32 12.66
CA MET A 1 -17.11 15.10 12.16
C MET A 1 -16.85 14.21 11.26
N GLY A 2 -17.28 14.06 10.47
CA GLY A 2 -17.16 13.07 9.52
C GLY A 2 -15.86 12.72 9.04
N ALA A 3 -14.96 13.45 9.37
CA ALA A 3 -13.69 13.23 8.83
C ALA A 3 -13.15 11.87 9.13
N MET A 4 -13.67 11.25 10.04
CA MET A 4 -13.17 10.07 10.37
C MET A 4 -13.31 9.07 9.45
N VAL A 5 -14.10 9.20 8.58
CA VAL A 5 -14.29 8.27 7.65
C VAL A 5 -13.15 7.86 6.93
N ALA A 6 -12.19 8.62 6.89
CA ALA A 6 -11.09 8.33 6.08
C ALA A 6 -10.24 7.24 6.56
N ASP A 7 -10.55 6.67 7.65
CA ASP A 7 -9.66 5.70 8.19
C ASP A 7 -9.91 4.29 7.73
N ASP A 8 -10.21 4.09 6.51
CA ASP A 8 -10.29 2.75 5.97
C ASP A 8 -8.87 2.18 5.88
N PRO A 9 -8.57 1.08 6.56
CA PRO A 9 -7.24 0.51 6.52
C PRO A 9 -6.76 0.18 5.11
N LEU A 10 -7.65 -0.23 4.23
CA LEU A 10 -7.24 -0.54 2.86
C LEU A 10 -6.82 0.70 2.11
N ASP A 11 -7.51 1.81 2.32
CA ASP A 11 -7.13 3.06 1.68
C ASP A 11 -5.76 3.52 2.16
N ASN A 12 -5.48 3.37 3.45
CA ASN A 12 -4.18 3.72 3.99
C ASN A 12 -3.09 2.84 3.40
N MET A 13 -3.36 1.57 3.23
CA MET A 13 -2.40 0.65 2.65
C MET A 13 -2.12 1.00 1.19
N ARG A 14 -3.17 1.36 0.44
CA ARG A 14 -2.99 1.77 -0.94
C ARG A 14 -2.15 3.04 -1.05
N ASP A 15 -2.37 3.98 -0.15
CA ASP A 15 -1.57 5.20 -0.12
C ASP A 15 -0.11 4.90 0.17
N ARG A 16 0.17 4.00 1.09
CA ARG A 16 1.52 3.64 1.41
C ARG A 16 2.22 2.94 0.25
N SER A 17 1.50 2.06 -0.42
CA SER A 17 2.05 1.40 -1.59
C SER A 17 2.39 2.43 -2.67
N ALA A 18 1.49 3.38 -2.91
CA ALA A 18 1.73 4.43 -3.89
C ALA A 18 2.92 5.29 -3.49
N GLN A 19 3.05 5.61 -2.21
CA GLN A 19 4.17 6.38 -1.74
C GLN A 19 5.49 5.66 -1.93
N CYS A 20 5.52 4.37 -1.63
CA CYS A 20 6.73 3.59 -1.83
C CYS A 20 7.15 3.61 -3.29
N ARG A 21 6.19 3.49 -4.20
CA ARG A 21 6.51 3.52 -5.62
C ARG A 21 7.00 4.89 -6.08
N ARG A 22 6.42 5.95 -5.55
CA ARG A 22 6.88 7.29 -5.87
C ARG A 22 8.30 7.52 -5.39
N LEU A 23 8.57 7.09 -4.16
CA LEU A 23 9.91 7.25 -3.62
C LEU A 23 10.91 6.43 -4.42
N ALA A 24 10.52 5.25 -4.87
CA ALA A 24 11.40 4.45 -5.70
C ALA A 24 11.76 5.16 -7.00
N ASP A 25 10.81 5.91 -7.56
CA ASP A 25 11.06 6.65 -8.78
C ASP A 25 12.02 7.81 -8.56
N PHE A 26 12.01 8.41 -7.37
CA PHE A 26 12.85 9.55 -7.09
C PHE A 26 14.23 9.18 -6.55
N THR A 27 14.38 7.98 -6.03
CA THR A 27 15.66 7.66 -5.41
C THR A 27 16.70 7.27 -6.46
N HIS A 28 17.93 7.67 -6.22
CA HIS A 28 19.03 7.32 -7.09
C HIS A 28 19.79 6.11 -6.56
N ASP A 29 19.47 5.66 -5.38
CA ASP A 29 20.14 4.52 -4.77
C ASP A 29 19.41 3.25 -5.19
N GLU A 30 20.07 2.39 -5.93
CA GLU A 30 19.42 1.19 -6.43
C GLU A 30 18.96 0.24 -5.34
N LYS A 31 19.73 0.12 -4.28
CA LYS A 31 19.33 -0.74 -3.18
C LYS A 31 18.07 -0.24 -2.54
N MET A 32 18.00 1.05 -2.29
CA MET A 32 16.82 1.65 -1.69
C MET A 32 15.63 1.51 -2.63
N LYS A 33 15.85 1.69 -3.91
CA LYS A 33 14.79 1.57 -4.89
C LYS A 33 14.17 0.18 -4.86
N TRP A 34 15.00 -0.85 -4.87
CA TRP A 34 14.49 -2.22 -4.84
C TRP A 34 13.78 -2.52 -3.54
N GLN A 35 14.28 -2.00 -2.43
CA GLN A 35 13.64 -2.20 -1.16
C GLN A 35 12.26 -1.55 -1.12
N LEU A 36 12.14 -0.35 -1.65
CA LEU A 36 10.85 0.33 -1.72
C LEU A 36 9.86 -0.43 -2.59
N ILE A 37 10.33 -0.98 -3.70
CA ILE A 37 9.47 -1.76 -4.58
C ILE A 37 9.01 -3.04 -3.87
N GLU A 38 9.90 -3.68 -3.14
CA GLU A 38 9.52 -4.87 -2.39
C GLU A 38 8.47 -4.56 -1.34
N TRP A 39 8.64 -3.46 -0.63
CA TRP A 39 7.64 -3.05 0.36
C TRP A 39 6.30 -2.79 -0.30
N ALA A 40 6.31 -2.11 -1.45
CA ALA A 40 5.06 -1.86 -2.15
C ALA A 40 4.40 -3.15 -2.58
N ASN A 41 5.17 -4.11 -3.04
CA ASN A 41 4.64 -5.40 -3.44
C ASN A 41 4.03 -6.16 -2.26
N GLU A 42 4.66 -6.08 -1.11
CA GLU A 42 4.14 -6.73 0.09
C GLU A 42 2.84 -6.09 0.53
N ILE A 43 2.79 -4.77 0.49
CA ILE A 43 1.57 -4.06 0.84
C ILE A 43 0.46 -4.43 -0.12
N ASP A 44 0.76 -4.49 -1.41
CA ASP A 44 -0.24 -4.85 -2.41
C ASP A 44 -0.75 -6.27 -2.20
N ALA A 45 0.11 -7.20 -1.83
CA ALA A 45 -0.31 -8.56 -1.57
C ALA A 45 -1.25 -8.61 -0.36
N ASP A 46 -0.96 -7.81 0.66
CA ASP A 46 -1.83 -7.74 1.83
C ASP A 46 -3.17 -7.13 1.47
N ILE A 47 -3.18 -6.11 0.62
CA ILE A 47 -4.42 -5.51 0.16
C ILE A 47 -5.28 -6.55 -0.55
N ASP A 48 -4.68 -7.32 -1.46
CA ASP A 48 -5.41 -8.33 -2.20
C ASP A 48 -6.02 -9.36 -1.26
N ARG A 49 -5.27 -9.77 -0.26
CA ARG A 49 -5.75 -10.76 0.68
C ARG A 49 -6.91 -10.22 1.51
N LEU A 50 -6.79 -8.98 1.97
CA LEU A 50 -7.84 -8.38 2.78
C LEU A 50 -9.10 -8.13 1.96
N GLU A 51 -8.94 -7.76 0.70
CA GLU A 51 -10.09 -7.58 -0.17
C GLU A 51 -10.80 -8.90 -0.42
N ALA A 52 -10.05 -9.97 -0.60
CA ALA A 52 -10.64 -11.28 -0.78
C ALA A 52 -11.41 -11.71 0.46
N GLU A 53 -10.86 -11.42 1.63
CA GLU A 53 -11.54 -11.74 2.87
C GLU A 53 -12.83 -10.96 3.04
N ARG A 54 -12.82 -9.69 2.62
CA ARG A 54 -14.03 -8.90 2.68
C ARG A 54 -15.11 -9.46 1.78
N GLU A 55 -14.72 -9.90 0.59
CA GLU A 55 -15.68 -10.46 -0.33
C GLU A 55 -16.28 -11.74 0.21
N ASP A 56 -15.48 -12.56 0.87
CA ASP A 56 -15.98 -13.78 1.44
C ASP A 56 -17.00 -13.52 2.54
N ARG A 57 -16.89 -12.44 3.22
CA ARG A 57 -17.81 -12.12 4.27
C ARG A 57 -19.11 -11.54 3.78
N ALA A 58 -19.07 -10.96 2.64
CA ALA A 58 -20.25 -10.36 2.10
C ALA A 58 -21.22 -11.41 1.64
#